data_1f259c21a1ce14ae3ca1770116c0a28c
#
_entry.id   1f259c21a1ce14ae3ca1770116c0a28c
#
_cell.length_a   1.000
_cell.length_b   1.000
_cell.length_c   1.000
_cell.angle_alpha   90.00
_cell.angle_beta   90.00
_cell.angle_gamma   90.00
#
_symmetry.space_group_name_H-M   'P 1'
#
loop_
_entity.id
_entity.type
_entity.pdbx_description
1 polymer ?
#
loop_
_entity_poly.entity_id
_entity_poly.type
_entity_poly.pdbx_seq_one_letter_code
_entity_poly.pdbx_strand_id
1 'polypeptide(L)'
;MKLHYKNSQITEESLQDGFSELQPYIETLKKIFDEKGYEKPEGSINLPFDEEILSSVMEMKRSLVTENLKYVVHIGIGGAGLGPQAIYDALFGHFDLLEPERFPKAIFLDTNGPEFSEKLTTLLAQIKNPEEIVISIASKSGGTLETKTNFELVKKLTHLKERIVVISTEGSPLWLESEEEGVSLLIHPTVGGRFSVLTPVGLFPLACLGVDIERLLRGAQTMQTAGLSPQIEDNLPAMSAILAFESFQKGKPINDTFVFYPELESLGKWYRQLLGESIGKDGKGITPTVTVGSIDLHSVWQLYVGGPKDKFLNLVWADSKGDKQAIKNMEAIYGAVKATAQEKGVPTLELELLDKKEEGLGEFMQFKMIEMMFLGNLFDVNAFDQPDVEGYKIKTKELLSSN
;
A
#
# COMPACT_ATOMS: atom_id res chain seq x y z
N MET A 1 -8.88 3.43 -14.30
CA MET A 1 -8.97 1.97 -14.03
C MET A 1 -10.30 1.43 -14.55
N LYS A 2 -10.39 0.12 -14.91
CA LYS A 2 -11.65 -0.55 -15.26
C LYS A 2 -11.83 -1.79 -14.40
N LEU A 3 -13.09 -2.14 -14.13
CA LEU A 3 -13.48 -3.29 -13.34
C LEU A 3 -14.46 -4.14 -14.15
N HIS A 4 -14.16 -5.45 -14.30
CA HIS A 4 -15.03 -6.39 -14.99
C HIS A 4 -15.36 -7.57 -14.06
N TYR A 5 -16.66 -7.78 -13.78
CA TYR A 5 -17.13 -8.75 -12.79
C TYR A 5 -18.04 -9.84 -13.37
N LYS A 6 -18.08 -9.97 -14.69
CA LYS A 6 -18.96 -10.95 -15.37
C LYS A 6 -18.79 -12.38 -14.84
N ASN A 7 -17.60 -12.76 -14.40
CA ASN A 7 -17.32 -14.08 -13.83
C ASN A 7 -17.28 -14.09 -12.29
N SER A 8 -17.83 -13.09 -11.62
CA SER A 8 -17.84 -13.03 -10.14
C SER A 8 -18.81 -14.02 -9.50
N GLN A 9 -19.79 -14.51 -10.25
CA GLN A 9 -20.92 -15.33 -9.76
C GLN A 9 -21.85 -14.57 -8.79
N ILE A 10 -21.80 -13.25 -8.82
CA ILE A 10 -22.70 -12.36 -8.09
C ILE A 10 -23.72 -11.79 -9.07
N THR A 11 -24.99 -11.75 -8.65
CA THR A 11 -26.06 -11.23 -9.49
C THR A 11 -26.11 -9.70 -9.46
N GLU A 12 -26.68 -9.10 -10.50
CA GLU A 12 -26.94 -7.66 -10.52
C GLU A 12 -27.84 -7.23 -9.34
N GLU A 13 -28.82 -8.06 -8.96
CA GLU A 13 -29.70 -7.81 -7.82
C GLU A 13 -28.88 -7.72 -6.52
N SER A 14 -28.02 -8.72 -6.21
CA SER A 14 -27.14 -8.67 -5.03
C SER A 14 -26.21 -7.46 -5.04
N LEU A 15 -25.75 -7.05 -6.23
CA LEU A 15 -24.89 -5.88 -6.36
C LEU A 15 -25.65 -4.58 -6.07
N GLN A 16 -26.88 -4.44 -6.55
CA GLN A 16 -27.75 -3.28 -6.29
C GLN A 16 -28.20 -3.23 -4.83
N ASP A 17 -28.52 -4.37 -4.22
CA ASP A 17 -28.91 -4.47 -2.81
C ASP A 17 -27.75 -4.02 -1.91
N GLY A 18 -26.53 -4.57 -2.13
CA GLY A 18 -25.34 -4.17 -1.40
C GLY A 18 -24.97 -2.68 -1.60
N PHE A 19 -25.20 -2.15 -2.80
CA PHE A 19 -24.97 -0.72 -3.05
C PHE A 19 -26.00 0.16 -2.32
N SER A 20 -27.24 -0.29 -2.26
CA SER A 20 -28.30 0.41 -1.51
C SER A 20 -27.98 0.42 0.00
N GLU A 21 -27.41 -0.66 0.53
CA GLU A 21 -26.92 -0.73 1.92
C GLU A 21 -25.78 0.24 2.19
N LEU A 22 -24.88 0.46 1.22
CA LEU A 22 -23.75 1.38 1.35
C LEU A 22 -24.10 2.86 1.18
N GLN A 23 -25.26 3.23 0.63
CA GLN A 23 -25.65 4.62 0.37
C GLN A 23 -25.51 5.56 1.58
N PRO A 24 -25.97 5.19 2.80
CA PRO A 24 -25.81 6.06 3.97
C PRO A 24 -24.35 6.30 4.35
N TYR A 25 -23.48 5.31 4.10
CA TYR A 25 -22.05 5.44 4.39
C TYR A 25 -21.33 6.26 3.30
N ILE A 26 -21.73 6.14 2.03
CA ILE A 26 -21.25 7.00 0.94
C ILE A 26 -21.55 8.48 1.26
N GLU A 27 -22.78 8.78 1.71
CA GLU A 27 -23.14 10.15 2.13
C GLU A 27 -22.32 10.62 3.35
N THR A 28 -22.00 9.70 4.28
CA THR A 28 -21.13 10.00 5.42
C THR A 28 -19.71 10.36 4.94
N LEU A 29 -19.14 9.56 4.02
CA LEU A 29 -17.82 9.83 3.45
C LEU A 29 -17.79 11.14 2.66
N LYS A 30 -18.84 11.45 1.90
CA LYS A 30 -18.98 12.74 1.22
C LYS A 30 -18.95 13.91 2.19
N LYS A 31 -19.72 13.81 3.28
CA LYS A 31 -19.72 14.85 4.31
C LYS A 31 -18.34 15.06 4.92
N ILE A 32 -17.62 13.98 5.24
CA ILE A 32 -16.24 14.03 5.76
C ILE A 32 -15.30 14.67 4.75
N PHE A 33 -15.46 14.36 3.46
CA PHE A 33 -14.68 14.95 2.38
C PHE A 33 -14.95 16.46 2.24
N ASP A 34 -16.21 16.88 2.29
CA ASP A 34 -16.61 18.29 2.17
C ASP A 34 -16.17 19.12 3.39
N GLU A 35 -16.21 18.55 4.60
CA GLU A 35 -15.75 19.18 5.83
C GLU A 35 -14.24 19.40 5.86
N LYS A 36 -13.48 18.61 5.12
CA LYS A 36 -12.01 18.57 5.08
C LYS A 36 -11.43 18.37 6.50
N GLY A 37 -10.29 17.76 6.61
CA GLY A 37 -9.67 17.53 7.92
C GLY A 37 -9.58 16.07 8.31
N TYR A 38 -9.05 15.82 9.52
CA TYR A 38 -8.60 14.51 9.97
C TYR A 38 -9.09 14.15 11.37
N GLU A 39 -10.22 14.71 11.81
CA GLU A 39 -10.79 14.41 13.13
C GLU A 39 -11.28 12.96 13.24
N LYS A 40 -11.64 12.37 12.10
CA LYS A 40 -12.08 10.98 12.01
C LYS A 40 -11.09 10.15 11.20
N PRO A 41 -10.98 8.84 11.46
CA PRO A 41 -10.12 7.95 10.68
C PRO A 41 -10.43 7.93 9.16
N GLU A 42 -11.71 8.06 8.80
CA GLU A 42 -12.17 8.19 7.42
C GLU A 42 -11.62 9.45 6.73
N GLY A 43 -11.15 10.44 7.50
CA GLY A 43 -10.50 11.65 6.96
C GLY A 43 -9.31 11.35 6.06
N SER A 44 -8.76 10.12 6.09
CA SER A 44 -7.75 9.67 5.13
C SER A 44 -8.20 9.78 3.66
N ILE A 45 -9.50 9.90 3.39
CA ILE A 45 -10.04 10.20 2.05
C ILE A 45 -9.62 11.60 1.54
N ASN A 46 -9.24 12.52 2.44
CA ASN A 46 -8.83 13.88 2.08
C ASN A 46 -7.36 13.95 1.60
N LEU A 47 -6.55 12.95 1.91
CA LEU A 47 -5.11 12.93 1.61
C LEU A 47 -4.75 13.27 0.15
N PRO A 48 -5.47 12.79 -0.89
CA PRO A 48 -5.13 13.13 -2.27
C PRO A 48 -5.22 14.61 -2.59
N PHE A 49 -5.99 15.40 -1.82
CA PHE A 49 -6.26 16.83 -2.04
C PHE A 49 -5.55 17.73 -1.01
N ASP A 50 -4.69 17.17 -0.17
CA ASP A 50 -3.98 17.93 0.87
C ASP A 50 -2.75 18.65 0.29
N GLU A 51 -2.93 19.92 -0.05
CA GLU A 51 -1.87 20.77 -0.62
C GLU A 51 -0.79 21.12 0.42
N GLU A 52 -1.10 21.12 1.71
CA GLU A 52 -0.12 21.40 2.77
C GLU A 52 0.85 20.22 2.90
N ILE A 53 0.34 18.99 2.88
CA ILE A 53 1.18 17.78 2.83
C ILE A 53 2.07 17.82 1.58
N LEU A 54 1.51 18.05 0.40
CA LEU A 54 2.27 18.10 -0.85
C LEU A 54 3.37 19.19 -0.78
N SER A 55 3.01 20.38 -0.34
CA SER A 55 3.95 21.52 -0.24
C SER A 55 5.09 21.21 0.72
N SER A 56 4.80 20.69 1.92
CA SER A 56 5.82 20.35 2.93
C SER A 56 6.77 19.26 2.44
N VAL A 57 6.25 18.24 1.77
CA VAL A 57 7.06 17.17 1.16
C VAL A 57 7.97 17.72 0.06
N MET A 58 7.43 18.56 -0.82
CA MET A 58 8.22 19.13 -1.92
C MET A 58 9.27 20.15 -1.45
N GLU A 59 9.01 20.89 -0.38
CA GLU A 59 9.99 21.77 0.26
C GLU A 59 11.12 20.94 0.86
N MET A 60 10.79 19.90 1.62
CA MET A 60 11.75 18.99 2.22
C MET A 60 12.61 18.31 1.16
N LYS A 61 12.00 17.80 0.09
CA LYS A 61 12.73 17.25 -1.05
C LYS A 61 13.74 18.25 -1.61
N ARG A 62 13.31 19.49 -1.87
CA ARG A 62 14.19 20.53 -2.45
C ARG A 62 15.42 20.85 -1.57
N SER A 63 15.27 20.75 -0.24
CA SER A 63 16.39 21.01 0.68
C SER A 63 17.41 19.87 0.73
N LEU A 64 17.02 18.64 0.37
CA LEU A 64 17.83 17.44 0.58
C LEU A 64 18.30 16.76 -0.71
N VAL A 65 17.52 16.82 -1.79
CA VAL A 65 17.85 16.10 -3.03
C VAL A 65 18.76 16.93 -3.90
N THR A 66 19.96 16.40 -4.16
CA THR A 66 20.96 16.96 -5.09
C THR A 66 21.23 15.94 -6.21
N GLU A 67 22.01 16.35 -7.22
CA GLU A 67 22.48 15.47 -8.30
C GLU A 67 23.39 14.34 -7.80
N ASN A 68 23.93 14.47 -6.58
CA ASN A 68 24.79 13.48 -5.96
C ASN A 68 24.02 12.35 -5.28
N LEU A 69 22.69 12.46 -5.13
CA LEU A 69 21.89 11.50 -4.38
C LEU A 69 21.91 10.09 -5.04
N LYS A 70 22.36 9.10 -4.28
CA LYS A 70 22.46 7.70 -4.72
C LYS A 70 21.47 6.77 -4.00
N TYR A 71 21.21 7.05 -2.72
CA TYR A 71 20.40 6.16 -1.89
C TYR A 71 19.34 6.93 -1.08
N VAL A 72 18.14 6.36 -1.04
CA VAL A 72 17.11 6.75 -0.07
C VAL A 72 16.85 5.54 0.82
N VAL A 73 17.24 5.64 2.10
CA VAL A 73 16.96 4.63 3.10
C VAL A 73 15.65 4.97 3.78
N HIS A 74 14.67 4.09 3.67
CA HIS A 74 13.38 4.27 4.32
C HIS A 74 13.21 3.25 5.44
N ILE A 75 13.13 3.75 6.68
CA ILE A 75 12.95 2.96 7.90
C ILE A 75 11.49 3.06 8.33
N GLY A 76 10.75 1.98 8.16
CA GLY A 76 9.34 1.91 8.51
C GLY A 76 8.80 0.51 8.32
N ILE A 77 7.94 0.03 9.25
CA ILE A 77 7.38 -1.32 9.21
C ILE A 77 5.88 -1.31 8.91
N GLY A 78 5.38 -2.38 8.33
CA GLY A 78 3.97 -2.52 7.96
C GLY A 78 3.53 -1.42 7.01
N GLY A 79 2.44 -0.70 7.33
CA GLY A 79 1.91 0.36 6.46
C GLY A 79 2.89 1.51 6.21
N ALA A 80 3.84 1.74 7.10
CA ALA A 80 4.86 2.76 6.89
C ALA A 80 5.88 2.37 5.81
N GLY A 81 6.15 1.08 5.61
CA GLY A 81 7.10 0.57 4.61
C GLY A 81 6.43 0.07 3.33
N LEU A 82 5.37 -0.74 3.45
CA LEU A 82 4.77 -1.47 2.32
C LEU A 82 4.18 -0.57 1.22
N GLY A 83 3.57 0.57 1.59
CA GLY A 83 2.99 1.49 0.62
C GLY A 83 4.03 2.11 -0.32
N PRO A 84 5.04 2.83 0.20
CA PRO A 84 6.10 3.39 -0.64
C PRO A 84 6.90 2.32 -1.39
N GLN A 85 7.17 1.16 -0.77
CA GLN A 85 7.83 0.05 -1.45
C GLN A 85 7.02 -0.45 -2.64
N ALA A 86 5.71 -0.59 -2.51
CA ALA A 86 4.85 -1.08 -3.59
C ALA A 86 4.92 -0.18 -4.83
N ILE A 87 4.91 1.14 -4.63
CA ILE A 87 5.02 2.11 -5.73
C ILE A 87 6.43 2.09 -6.32
N TYR A 88 7.46 2.06 -5.48
CA TYR A 88 8.85 2.01 -5.95
C TYR A 88 9.15 0.74 -6.75
N ASP A 89 8.74 -0.43 -6.25
CA ASP A 89 8.96 -1.71 -6.94
C ASP A 89 8.25 -1.76 -8.29
N ALA A 90 7.03 -1.22 -8.36
CA ALA A 90 6.27 -1.16 -9.61
C ALA A 90 6.92 -0.27 -10.68
N LEU A 91 7.58 0.83 -10.26
CA LEU A 91 8.18 1.81 -11.18
C LEU A 91 9.65 1.51 -11.50
N PHE A 92 10.43 1.09 -10.50
CA PHE A 92 11.89 1.03 -10.57
C PHE A 92 12.49 -0.21 -9.92
N GLY A 93 12.08 -0.53 -8.67
CA GLY A 93 12.81 -1.44 -7.80
C GLY A 93 12.95 -2.85 -8.34
N HIS A 94 11.92 -3.36 -9.01
CA HIS A 94 11.99 -4.66 -9.68
C HIS A 94 13.07 -4.71 -10.77
N PHE A 95 13.37 -3.57 -11.40
CA PHE A 95 14.32 -3.44 -12.49
C PHE A 95 15.70 -2.94 -12.06
N ASP A 96 15.90 -2.59 -10.79
CA ASP A 96 17.14 -1.98 -10.29
C ASP A 96 18.42 -2.73 -10.61
N LEU A 97 18.33 -4.07 -10.65
CA LEU A 97 19.48 -4.92 -11.03
C LEU A 97 19.83 -4.79 -12.52
N LEU A 98 18.83 -4.51 -13.37
CA LEU A 98 19.00 -4.35 -14.80
C LEU A 98 19.38 -2.90 -15.19
N GLU A 99 19.18 -1.98 -14.27
CA GLU A 99 19.48 -0.55 -14.42
C GLU A 99 20.49 -0.10 -13.34
N PRO A 100 21.73 -0.64 -13.32
CA PRO A 100 22.69 -0.41 -12.24
C PRO A 100 23.07 1.07 -12.07
N GLU A 101 23.07 1.83 -13.16
CA GLU A 101 23.45 3.26 -13.16
C GLU A 101 22.27 4.21 -12.86
N ARG A 102 21.05 3.70 -12.71
CA ARG A 102 19.92 4.52 -12.30
C ARG A 102 19.99 4.82 -10.82
N PHE A 103 20.03 6.09 -10.47
CA PHE A 103 19.98 6.59 -9.09
C PHE A 103 18.88 7.66 -8.96
N PRO A 104 18.36 7.89 -7.72
CA PRO A 104 18.66 7.16 -6.48
C PRO A 104 17.95 5.80 -6.41
N LYS A 105 18.53 4.88 -5.61
CA LYS A 105 17.95 3.56 -5.29
C LYS A 105 17.36 3.57 -3.88
N ALA A 106 16.28 2.82 -3.68
CA ALA A 106 15.68 2.65 -2.37
C ALA A 106 16.31 1.50 -1.58
N ILE A 107 16.41 1.68 -0.27
CA ILE A 107 16.71 0.63 0.70
C ILE A 107 15.60 0.69 1.75
N PHE A 108 14.72 -0.31 1.74
CA PHE A 108 13.65 -0.44 2.73
C PHE A 108 14.16 -1.26 3.92
N LEU A 109 14.07 -0.67 5.12
CA LEU A 109 14.46 -1.30 6.38
C LEU A 109 13.21 -1.46 7.25
N ASP A 110 12.53 -2.58 7.06
CA ASP A 110 11.20 -2.88 7.60
C ASP A 110 11.20 -3.96 8.70
N THR A 111 12.37 -4.49 9.03
CA THR A 111 12.54 -5.52 10.06
C THR A 111 13.89 -5.44 10.73
N ASN A 112 14.08 -6.18 11.83
CA ASN A 112 15.36 -6.32 12.53
C ASN A 112 16.12 -7.56 12.02
N GLY A 113 16.52 -7.53 10.75
CA GLY A 113 17.36 -8.58 10.17
C GLY A 113 18.84 -8.38 10.54
N PRO A 114 19.45 -9.21 11.38
CA PRO A 114 20.81 -8.94 11.89
C PRO A 114 21.86 -8.77 10.77
N GLU A 115 21.87 -9.67 9.80
CA GLU A 115 22.82 -9.61 8.68
C GLU A 115 22.54 -8.41 7.75
N PHE A 116 21.26 -8.08 7.52
CA PHE A 116 20.89 -6.94 6.72
C PHE A 116 21.33 -5.62 7.38
N SER A 117 21.10 -5.50 8.70
CA SER A 117 21.49 -4.32 9.48
C SER A 117 23.02 -4.14 9.48
N GLU A 118 23.79 -5.22 9.57
CA GLU A 118 25.25 -5.17 9.48
C GLU A 118 25.74 -4.71 8.12
N LYS A 119 25.17 -5.27 7.03
CA LYS A 119 25.52 -4.86 5.66
C LYS A 119 25.13 -3.41 5.38
N LEU A 120 23.95 -2.98 5.84
CA LEU A 120 23.52 -1.60 5.73
C LEU A 120 24.46 -0.65 6.47
N THR A 121 24.80 -0.95 7.71
CA THR A 121 25.74 -0.13 8.50
C THR A 121 27.10 -0.04 7.81
N THR A 122 27.57 -1.12 7.22
CA THR A 122 28.82 -1.14 6.43
C THR A 122 28.74 -0.23 5.21
N LEU A 123 27.64 -0.30 4.46
CA LEU A 123 27.40 0.58 3.31
C LEU A 123 27.37 2.06 3.74
N LEU A 124 26.58 2.38 4.77
CA LEU A 124 26.44 3.75 5.26
C LEU A 124 27.76 4.35 5.79
N ALA A 125 28.60 3.54 6.43
CA ALA A 125 29.93 3.99 6.89
C ALA A 125 30.91 4.30 5.73
N GLN A 126 30.67 3.75 4.55
CA GLN A 126 31.47 4.02 3.35
C GLN A 126 31.08 5.32 2.64
N ILE A 127 29.89 5.84 2.88
CA ILE A 127 29.39 7.09 2.29
C ILE A 127 30.20 8.26 2.91
N LYS A 128 31.00 8.93 2.09
CA LYS A 128 31.84 10.07 2.52
C LYS A 128 31.18 11.41 2.23
N ASN A 129 30.42 11.49 1.15
CA ASN A 129 29.63 12.67 0.81
C ASN A 129 28.20 12.50 1.33
N PRO A 130 27.77 13.24 2.36
CA PRO A 130 26.42 13.14 2.90
C PRO A 130 25.31 13.39 1.86
N GLU A 131 25.59 14.11 0.78
CA GLU A 131 24.61 14.35 -0.29
C GLU A 131 24.22 13.08 -1.07
N GLU A 132 25.00 12.01 -0.95
CA GLU A 132 24.72 10.75 -1.62
C GLU A 132 23.55 9.97 -0.99
N ILE A 133 23.03 10.42 0.17
CA ILE A 133 21.98 9.71 0.89
C ILE A 133 20.92 10.65 1.48
N VAL A 134 19.68 10.14 1.55
CA VAL A 134 18.59 10.65 2.39
C VAL A 134 18.08 9.47 3.22
N ILE A 135 17.83 9.71 4.50
CA ILE A 135 17.30 8.70 5.43
C ILE A 135 15.94 9.18 5.94
N SER A 136 14.91 8.42 5.66
CA SER A 136 13.53 8.69 6.04
C SER A 136 13.09 7.69 7.10
N ILE A 137 12.61 8.17 8.24
CA ILE A 137 12.20 7.32 9.37
C ILE A 137 10.73 7.59 9.68
N ALA A 138 9.89 6.58 9.48
CA ALA A 138 8.45 6.71 9.60
C ALA A 138 7.86 5.82 10.70
N SER A 139 7.24 6.43 11.71
CA SER A 139 6.47 5.72 12.74
C SER A 139 5.44 6.65 13.37
N LYS A 140 4.14 6.36 13.17
CA LYS A 140 3.04 7.14 13.74
C LYS A 140 3.14 7.25 15.28
N SER A 141 3.30 6.14 15.97
CA SER A 141 3.37 6.10 17.43
C SER A 141 4.74 6.51 18.00
N GLY A 142 5.77 6.56 17.17
CA GLY A 142 7.16 6.73 17.61
C GLY A 142 7.69 5.62 18.51
N GLY A 143 6.89 4.57 18.77
CA GLY A 143 7.19 3.52 19.75
C GLY A 143 7.46 2.13 19.16
N THR A 144 7.44 1.98 17.83
CA THR A 144 7.64 0.70 17.15
C THR A 144 9.06 0.19 17.38
N LEU A 145 9.19 -1.04 17.91
CA LEU A 145 10.47 -1.62 18.33
C LEU A 145 11.47 -1.66 17.18
N GLU A 146 11.07 -2.19 16.03
CA GLU A 146 11.92 -2.36 14.86
C GLU A 146 12.40 -1.00 14.33
N THR A 147 11.49 -0.03 14.23
CA THR A 147 11.84 1.32 13.77
C THR A 147 12.83 1.98 14.71
N LYS A 148 12.64 1.87 16.05
CA LYS A 148 13.57 2.41 17.04
C LYS A 148 14.94 1.75 16.95
N THR A 149 14.97 0.41 16.89
CA THR A 149 16.24 -0.34 16.79
C THR A 149 17.01 0.08 15.54
N ASN A 150 16.33 0.19 14.41
CA ASN A 150 16.93 0.59 13.14
C ASN A 150 17.35 2.07 13.13
N PHE A 151 16.60 2.93 13.81
CA PHE A 151 16.98 4.35 13.97
C PHE A 151 18.26 4.48 14.79
N GLU A 152 18.41 3.75 15.91
CA GLU A 152 19.62 3.76 16.71
C GLU A 152 20.87 3.30 15.95
N LEU A 153 20.73 2.43 14.97
CA LEU A 153 21.85 2.07 14.08
C LEU A 153 22.32 3.27 13.26
N VAL A 154 21.36 4.03 12.71
CA VAL A 154 21.64 5.16 11.82
C VAL A 154 22.16 6.37 12.61
N LYS A 155 21.63 6.64 13.81
CA LYS A 155 22.08 7.74 14.70
C LYS A 155 23.56 7.69 15.04
N LYS A 156 24.15 6.48 15.11
CA LYS A 156 25.58 6.33 15.35
C LYS A 156 26.46 6.92 14.24
N LEU A 157 25.88 7.18 13.07
CA LEU A 157 26.56 7.75 11.92
C LEU A 157 26.41 9.28 11.93
N THR A 158 27.08 9.95 12.87
CA THR A 158 26.96 11.38 13.14
C THR A 158 27.15 12.28 11.91
N HIS A 159 27.95 11.85 10.93
CA HIS A 159 28.21 12.59 9.69
C HIS A 159 26.99 12.60 8.73
N LEU A 160 25.95 11.78 8.99
CA LEU A 160 24.71 11.72 8.19
C LEU A 160 23.52 12.40 8.88
N LYS A 161 23.72 13.01 10.05
CA LYS A 161 22.64 13.55 10.89
C LYS A 161 21.72 14.52 10.14
N GLU A 162 22.27 15.44 9.36
CA GLU A 162 21.52 16.43 8.57
C GLU A 162 20.75 15.82 7.37
N ARG A 163 20.92 14.53 7.14
CA ARG A 163 20.27 13.78 6.05
C ARG A 163 19.11 12.91 6.54
N ILE A 164 18.79 13.00 7.84
CA ILE A 164 17.72 12.22 8.49
C ILE A 164 16.46 13.05 8.58
N VAL A 165 15.35 12.53 8.06
CA VAL A 165 14.01 13.11 8.16
C VAL A 165 13.12 12.17 8.96
N VAL A 166 12.60 12.67 10.06
CA VAL A 166 11.63 11.95 10.91
C VAL A 166 10.22 12.25 10.44
N ILE A 167 9.40 11.22 10.25
CA ILE A 167 8.02 11.32 9.84
C ILE A 167 7.17 10.67 10.94
N SER A 168 6.51 11.50 11.75
CA SER A 168 5.82 11.03 12.95
C SER A 168 4.66 11.95 13.35
N THR A 169 3.89 11.53 14.35
CA THR A 169 2.87 12.38 14.98
C THR A 169 3.54 13.34 15.95
N GLU A 170 3.11 14.59 15.95
CA GLU A 170 3.56 15.62 16.89
C GLU A 170 3.45 15.13 18.35
N GLY A 171 4.48 15.39 19.14
CA GLY A 171 4.57 14.95 20.54
C GLY A 171 4.84 13.47 20.76
N SER A 172 4.98 12.65 19.69
CA SER A 172 5.43 11.26 19.83
C SER A 172 6.89 11.19 20.29
N PRO A 173 7.34 10.08 20.92
CA PRO A 173 8.75 9.93 21.31
C PRO A 173 9.74 10.18 20.17
N LEU A 174 9.43 9.69 18.98
CA LEU A 174 10.29 9.89 17.80
C LEU A 174 10.27 11.35 17.31
N TRP A 175 9.14 12.03 17.41
CA TRP A 175 9.01 13.46 17.10
C TRP A 175 9.85 14.31 18.05
N LEU A 176 9.70 14.13 19.36
CA LEU A 176 10.46 14.87 20.38
C LEU A 176 11.97 14.67 20.22
N GLU A 177 12.39 13.45 19.88
CA GLU A 177 13.80 13.14 19.60
C GLU A 177 14.31 13.89 18.35
N SER A 178 13.44 14.14 17.36
CA SER A 178 13.80 14.87 16.14
C SER A 178 13.89 16.39 16.34
N GLU A 179 13.16 16.97 17.31
CA GLU A 179 13.22 18.39 17.62
C GLU A 179 14.63 18.82 18.09
N GLU A 180 15.38 17.91 18.69
CA GLU A 180 16.75 18.15 19.11
C GLU A 180 17.77 17.94 17.97
N GLU A 181 17.41 17.19 16.94
CA GLU A 181 18.38 16.61 16.03
C GLU A 181 18.12 16.81 14.54
N GLY A 182 16.93 17.20 14.11
CA GLY A 182 16.65 17.08 12.70
C GLY A 182 15.43 17.84 12.18
N VAL A 183 15.01 17.43 11.03
CA VAL A 183 13.89 17.97 10.29
C VAL A 183 12.77 16.94 10.29
N SER A 184 11.53 17.35 10.55
CA SER A 184 10.39 16.45 10.68
C SER A 184 9.27 16.80 9.72
N LEU A 185 8.50 15.76 9.36
CA LEU A 185 7.26 15.85 8.62
C LEU A 185 6.12 15.21 9.45
N LEU A 186 4.96 15.86 9.44
CA LEU A 186 3.83 15.46 10.29
C LEU A 186 3.02 14.32 9.69
N ILE A 187 2.61 13.38 10.55
CA ILE A 187 1.53 12.41 10.29
C ILE A 187 0.34 12.78 11.16
N HIS A 188 -0.84 12.92 10.57
CA HIS A 188 -2.07 13.10 11.34
C HIS A 188 -2.37 11.86 12.20
N PRO A 189 -2.66 12.04 13.51
CA PRO A 189 -2.78 10.92 14.45
C PRO A 189 -3.94 9.96 14.15
N THR A 190 -4.96 10.41 13.44
CA THR A 190 -6.12 9.60 13.03
C THR A 190 -5.84 8.72 11.82
N VAL A 191 -4.85 9.08 10.98
CA VAL A 191 -4.49 8.29 9.80
C VAL A 191 -3.73 7.03 10.23
N GLY A 192 -4.32 5.86 9.98
CA GLY A 192 -3.70 4.56 10.25
C GLY A 192 -2.51 4.27 9.32
N GLY A 193 -1.52 3.49 9.80
CA GLY A 193 -0.31 3.18 9.01
C GLY A 193 -0.62 2.59 7.62
N ARG A 194 -1.56 1.65 7.53
CA ARG A 194 -1.96 1.02 6.25
C ARG A 194 -2.69 1.94 5.28
N PHE A 195 -3.18 3.10 5.76
CA PHE A 195 -3.80 4.18 4.96
C PHE A 195 -2.83 5.34 4.68
N SER A 196 -1.55 5.25 5.08
CA SER A 196 -0.63 6.39 5.11
C SER A 196 0.20 6.60 3.83
N VAL A 197 0.00 5.81 2.78
CA VAL A 197 0.83 5.89 1.56
C VAL A 197 0.79 7.25 0.88
N LEU A 198 -0.32 8.00 0.99
CA LEU A 198 -0.49 9.36 0.46
C LEU A 198 -0.24 10.46 1.52
N THR A 199 0.39 10.12 2.64
CA THR A 199 0.93 11.08 3.61
C THR A 199 2.43 11.26 3.38
N PRO A 200 3.13 12.12 4.14
CA PRO A 200 4.59 12.20 4.07
C PRO A 200 5.32 10.86 4.21
N VAL A 201 4.71 9.87 4.87
CA VAL A 201 5.25 8.50 5.01
C VAL A 201 5.60 7.87 3.65
N GLY A 202 4.68 7.96 2.69
CA GLY A 202 4.92 7.45 1.33
C GLY A 202 5.45 8.52 0.40
N LEU A 203 4.86 9.72 0.42
CA LEU A 203 5.17 10.77 -0.56
C LEU A 203 6.61 11.27 -0.47
N PHE A 204 7.17 11.44 0.75
CA PHE A 204 8.52 11.99 0.90
C PHE A 204 9.62 11.06 0.33
N PRO A 205 9.75 9.79 0.76
CA PRO A 205 10.76 8.89 0.19
C PRO A 205 10.55 8.69 -1.32
N LEU A 206 9.31 8.58 -1.80
CA LEU A 206 9.00 8.45 -3.21
C LEU A 206 9.43 9.69 -4.01
N ALA A 207 9.16 10.88 -3.50
CA ALA A 207 9.60 12.13 -4.14
C ALA A 207 11.13 12.21 -4.22
N CYS A 208 11.85 11.81 -3.16
CA CYS A 208 13.32 11.74 -3.16
C CYS A 208 13.84 10.70 -4.18
N LEU A 209 13.12 9.62 -4.40
CA LEU A 209 13.43 8.57 -5.38
C LEU A 209 13.13 8.95 -6.84
N GLY A 210 12.58 10.15 -7.06
CA GLY A 210 12.27 10.66 -8.40
C GLY A 210 10.89 10.31 -8.93
N VAL A 211 10.01 9.74 -8.08
CA VAL A 211 8.60 9.51 -8.42
C VAL A 211 7.88 10.86 -8.57
N ASP A 212 7.08 11.00 -9.60
CA ASP A 212 6.17 12.14 -9.79
C ASP A 212 4.95 11.98 -8.86
N ILE A 213 5.12 12.47 -7.61
CA ILE A 213 4.09 12.37 -6.59
C ILE A 213 2.84 13.20 -6.91
N GLU A 214 2.95 14.25 -7.73
CA GLU A 214 1.78 15.02 -8.18
C GLU A 214 0.93 14.17 -9.14
N ARG A 215 1.57 13.40 -10.05
CA ARG A 215 0.84 12.46 -10.88
C ARG A 215 0.22 11.33 -10.08
N LEU A 216 0.92 10.81 -9.07
CA LEU A 216 0.39 9.82 -8.14
C LEU A 216 -0.88 10.32 -7.45
N LEU A 217 -0.83 11.54 -6.92
CA LEU A 217 -1.98 12.18 -6.27
C LEU A 217 -3.13 12.44 -7.25
N ARG A 218 -2.86 12.84 -8.51
CA ARG A 218 -3.93 12.99 -9.51
C ARG A 218 -4.69 11.70 -9.77
N GLY A 219 -4.00 10.56 -9.86
CA GLY A 219 -4.65 9.25 -9.96
C GLY A 219 -5.55 8.97 -8.74
N ALA A 220 -5.03 9.23 -7.54
CA ALA A 220 -5.78 9.07 -6.30
C ALA A 220 -7.00 10.02 -6.24
N GLN A 221 -6.88 11.27 -6.68
CA GLN A 221 -7.99 12.24 -6.78
C GLN A 221 -9.10 11.76 -7.73
N THR A 222 -8.71 11.21 -8.88
CA THR A 222 -9.66 10.63 -9.84
C THR A 222 -10.46 9.51 -9.20
N MET A 223 -9.81 8.59 -8.51
CA MET A 223 -10.46 7.47 -7.83
C MET A 223 -11.27 7.91 -6.62
N GLN A 224 -10.82 8.92 -5.87
CA GLN A 224 -11.57 9.51 -4.78
C GLN A 224 -12.92 10.06 -5.25
N THR A 225 -12.93 10.77 -6.37
CA THR A 225 -14.17 11.31 -6.96
C THR A 225 -15.12 10.18 -7.37
N ALA A 226 -14.60 9.14 -8.01
CA ALA A 226 -15.37 7.96 -8.38
C ALA A 226 -15.92 7.21 -7.15
N GLY A 227 -15.09 7.01 -6.11
CA GLY A 227 -15.46 6.29 -4.88
C GLY A 227 -16.52 6.99 -4.02
N LEU A 228 -16.80 8.26 -4.28
CA LEU A 228 -17.91 8.99 -3.64
C LEU A 228 -19.14 9.12 -4.55
N SER A 229 -19.15 8.51 -5.73
CA SER A 229 -20.32 8.55 -6.63
C SER A 229 -21.53 7.85 -5.99
N PRO A 230 -22.72 8.45 -6.05
CA PRO A 230 -23.97 7.79 -5.67
C PRO A 230 -24.50 6.84 -6.76
N GLN A 231 -23.79 6.68 -7.87
CA GLN A 231 -24.11 5.77 -8.97
C GLN A 231 -23.17 4.57 -8.91
N ILE A 232 -23.71 3.35 -8.89
CA ILE A 232 -22.90 2.13 -8.74
C ILE A 232 -21.93 1.95 -9.91
N GLU A 233 -22.34 2.31 -11.11
CA GLU A 233 -21.54 2.17 -12.33
C GLU A 233 -20.25 2.98 -12.29
N ASP A 234 -20.24 4.07 -11.53
CA ASP A 234 -19.09 4.95 -11.37
C ASP A 234 -18.29 4.63 -10.11
N ASN A 235 -18.91 3.96 -9.11
CA ASN A 235 -18.30 3.68 -7.80
C ASN A 235 -17.60 2.32 -7.78
N LEU A 236 -16.45 2.24 -8.45
CA LEU A 236 -15.67 1.00 -8.53
C LEU A 236 -15.26 0.44 -7.15
N PRO A 237 -14.84 1.26 -6.14
CA PRO A 237 -14.54 0.74 -4.80
C PRO A 237 -15.73 0.07 -4.12
N ALA A 238 -16.93 0.66 -4.18
CA ALA A 238 -18.14 0.08 -3.61
C ALA A 238 -18.50 -1.24 -4.33
N MET A 239 -18.45 -1.23 -5.66
CA MET A 239 -18.68 -2.44 -6.45
C MET A 239 -17.73 -3.57 -6.05
N SER A 240 -16.44 -3.31 -5.93
CA SER A 240 -15.45 -4.30 -5.53
C SER A 240 -15.67 -4.80 -4.10
N ALA A 241 -16.01 -3.92 -3.17
CA ALA A 241 -16.33 -4.27 -1.78
C ALA A 241 -17.53 -5.22 -1.70
N ILE A 242 -18.61 -4.91 -2.42
CA ILE A 242 -19.81 -5.76 -2.46
C ILE A 242 -19.47 -7.14 -3.05
N LEU A 243 -18.73 -7.19 -4.16
CA LEU A 243 -18.33 -8.44 -4.79
C LEU A 243 -17.48 -9.32 -3.86
N ALA A 244 -16.56 -8.72 -3.08
CA ALA A 244 -15.74 -9.43 -2.11
C ALA A 244 -16.59 -9.92 -0.91
N PHE A 245 -17.48 -9.07 -0.39
CA PHE A 245 -18.39 -9.41 0.71
C PHE A 245 -19.35 -10.54 0.33
N GLU A 246 -20.03 -10.43 -0.80
CA GLU A 246 -20.93 -11.45 -1.32
C GLU A 246 -20.22 -12.78 -1.60
N SER A 247 -18.98 -12.73 -2.10
CA SER A 247 -18.16 -13.93 -2.28
C SER A 247 -17.85 -14.60 -0.94
N PHE A 248 -17.52 -13.83 0.09
CA PHE A 248 -17.33 -14.32 1.45
C PHE A 248 -18.62 -14.98 1.98
N GLN A 249 -19.78 -14.34 1.84
CA GLN A 249 -21.07 -14.87 2.27
C GLN A 249 -21.41 -16.21 1.56
N LYS A 250 -20.94 -16.40 0.34
CA LYS A 250 -21.06 -17.63 -0.45
C LYS A 250 -19.97 -18.68 -0.13
N GLY A 251 -19.27 -18.53 0.99
CA GLY A 251 -18.26 -19.51 1.46
C GLY A 251 -16.92 -19.43 0.73
N LYS A 252 -16.52 -18.24 0.24
CA LYS A 252 -15.23 -17.98 -0.39
C LYS A 252 -14.42 -16.99 0.46
N PRO A 253 -13.89 -17.46 1.62
CA PRO A 253 -13.18 -16.58 2.55
C PRO A 253 -11.76 -16.21 2.13
N ILE A 254 -11.27 -16.69 0.99
CA ILE A 254 -9.94 -16.40 0.48
C ILE A 254 -10.06 -15.44 -0.71
N ASN A 255 -9.46 -14.26 -0.58
CA ASN A 255 -9.37 -13.27 -1.65
C ASN A 255 -7.92 -13.19 -2.15
N ASP A 256 -7.69 -13.64 -3.38
CA ASP A 256 -6.37 -13.64 -3.98
C ASP A 256 -6.18 -12.43 -4.89
N THR A 257 -5.10 -11.70 -4.67
CA THR A 257 -4.64 -10.64 -5.57
C THR A 257 -3.65 -11.24 -6.56
N PHE A 258 -4.14 -11.61 -7.73
CA PHE A 258 -3.38 -12.23 -8.79
C PHE A 258 -2.86 -11.17 -9.75
N VAL A 259 -1.65 -10.70 -9.52
CA VAL A 259 -0.98 -9.71 -10.38
C VAL A 259 -0.29 -10.38 -11.56
N PHE A 260 -0.44 -9.85 -12.77
CA PHE A 260 0.14 -10.46 -13.98
C PHE A 260 1.53 -9.93 -14.35
N TYR A 261 2.11 -9.08 -13.52
CA TYR A 261 3.47 -8.57 -13.69
C TYR A 261 4.21 -8.62 -12.36
N PRO A 262 5.43 -9.22 -12.31
CA PRO A 262 6.18 -9.38 -11.05
C PRO A 262 6.47 -8.06 -10.34
N GLU A 263 6.65 -6.97 -11.06
CA GLU A 263 6.85 -5.63 -10.50
C GLU A 263 5.66 -5.13 -9.66
N LEU A 264 4.47 -5.75 -9.80
CA LEU A 264 3.26 -5.43 -9.03
C LEU A 264 3.11 -6.32 -7.77
N GLU A 265 4.01 -7.26 -7.51
CA GLU A 265 3.91 -8.16 -6.35
C GLU A 265 3.81 -7.39 -5.02
N SER A 266 4.65 -6.36 -4.86
CA SER A 266 4.64 -5.51 -3.65
C SER A 266 3.33 -4.74 -3.48
N LEU A 267 2.62 -4.43 -4.57
CA LEU A 267 1.27 -3.84 -4.53
C LEU A 267 0.26 -4.82 -3.91
N GLY A 268 0.34 -6.10 -4.30
CA GLY A 268 -0.45 -7.17 -3.66
C GLY A 268 -0.10 -7.34 -2.18
N LYS A 269 1.18 -7.27 -1.80
CA LYS A 269 1.63 -7.37 -0.40
C LYS A 269 1.12 -6.19 0.46
N TRP A 270 1.12 -4.98 -0.08
CA TRP A 270 0.52 -3.83 0.58
C TRP A 270 -1.01 -4.04 0.79
N TYR A 271 -1.72 -4.45 -0.25
CA TYR A 271 -3.15 -4.73 -0.14
C TYR A 271 -3.46 -5.88 0.82
N ARG A 272 -2.60 -6.89 0.90
CA ARG A 272 -2.72 -7.98 1.89
C ARG A 272 -2.77 -7.45 3.32
N GLN A 273 -1.90 -6.51 3.69
CA GLN A 273 -1.96 -5.87 5.01
C GLN A 273 -3.25 -5.03 5.15
N LEU A 274 -3.55 -4.23 4.14
CA LEU A 274 -4.71 -3.35 4.15
C LEU A 274 -6.00 -4.15 4.40
N LEU A 275 -6.22 -5.24 3.67
CA LEU A 275 -7.39 -6.10 3.82
C LEU A 275 -7.38 -6.86 5.17
N GLY A 276 -6.29 -7.52 5.50
CA GLY A 276 -6.20 -8.37 6.69
C GLY A 276 -6.42 -7.61 7.99
N GLU A 277 -5.76 -6.46 8.17
CA GLU A 277 -5.89 -5.64 9.38
C GLU A 277 -7.20 -4.84 9.45
N SER A 278 -7.80 -4.48 8.29
CA SER A 278 -9.00 -3.66 8.30
C SER A 278 -10.26 -4.42 8.66
N ILE A 279 -10.41 -5.67 8.22
CA ILE A 279 -11.65 -6.43 8.41
C ILE A 279 -11.47 -7.75 9.18
N GLY A 280 -10.25 -8.15 9.54
CA GLY A 280 -9.99 -9.38 10.31
C GLY A 280 -10.24 -9.18 11.80
N LYS A 281 -11.52 -9.10 12.22
CA LYS A 281 -11.94 -8.81 13.61
C LYS A 281 -13.21 -9.53 13.97
N ASP A 282 -13.43 -9.76 15.26
CA ASP A 282 -14.67 -10.32 15.81
C ASP A 282 -15.08 -11.66 15.17
N GLY A 283 -14.08 -12.47 14.78
CA GLY A 283 -14.31 -13.73 14.05
C GLY A 283 -14.73 -13.56 12.59
N LYS A 284 -14.77 -12.34 12.08
CA LYS A 284 -15.05 -12.01 10.68
C LYS A 284 -13.74 -11.73 9.92
N GLY A 285 -13.80 -11.73 8.61
CA GLY A 285 -12.66 -11.32 7.77
C GLY A 285 -12.43 -12.22 6.56
N ILE A 286 -11.69 -11.70 5.61
CA ILE A 286 -11.30 -12.38 4.38
C ILE A 286 -9.79 -12.61 4.44
N THR A 287 -9.33 -13.82 4.12
CA THR A 287 -7.90 -14.16 4.07
C THR A 287 -7.29 -13.65 2.77
N PRO A 288 -6.43 -12.65 2.79
CA PRO A 288 -5.78 -12.15 1.58
C PRO A 288 -4.56 -13.01 1.21
N THR A 289 -4.47 -13.38 -0.07
CA THR A 289 -3.27 -13.99 -0.67
C THR A 289 -2.77 -13.16 -1.84
N VAL A 290 -1.54 -13.41 -2.27
CA VAL A 290 -0.91 -12.74 -3.41
C VAL A 290 -0.32 -13.80 -4.32
N THR A 291 -0.64 -13.73 -5.59
CA THR A 291 -0.19 -14.64 -6.64
C THR A 291 0.39 -13.83 -7.80
N VAL A 292 1.50 -14.29 -8.38
CA VAL A 292 2.21 -13.61 -9.48
C VAL A 292 2.13 -14.43 -10.76
N GLY A 293 1.46 -13.91 -11.76
CA GLY A 293 1.46 -14.48 -13.12
C GLY A 293 2.73 -14.08 -13.91
N SER A 294 3.38 -15.00 -14.64
CA SER A 294 2.99 -16.40 -14.86
C SER A 294 3.66 -17.38 -13.88
N ILE A 295 4.48 -16.89 -12.95
CA ILE A 295 5.32 -17.69 -12.04
C ILE A 295 4.45 -18.70 -11.28
N ASP A 296 3.39 -18.21 -10.64
CA ASP A 296 2.55 -19.01 -9.75
C ASP A 296 1.50 -19.87 -10.47
N LEU A 297 1.38 -19.75 -11.79
CA LEU A 297 0.70 -20.78 -12.59
C LEU A 297 1.40 -22.14 -12.51
N HIS A 298 2.71 -22.13 -12.19
CA HIS A 298 3.53 -23.30 -11.98
C HIS A 298 3.64 -23.73 -10.51
N SER A 299 2.88 -23.11 -9.61
CA SER A 299 2.86 -23.43 -8.17
C SER A 299 1.44 -23.65 -7.64
N VAL A 300 0.62 -22.61 -7.54
CA VAL A 300 -0.69 -22.68 -6.85
C VAL A 300 -1.89 -22.86 -7.79
N TRP A 301 -1.72 -22.69 -9.11
CA TRP A 301 -2.84 -22.74 -10.05
C TRP A 301 -3.60 -24.08 -10.01
N GLN A 302 -2.88 -25.22 -9.88
CA GLN A 302 -3.51 -26.53 -9.71
C GLN A 302 -4.47 -26.53 -8.52
N LEU A 303 -4.08 -25.94 -7.38
CA LEU A 303 -4.93 -25.83 -6.20
C LEU A 303 -6.14 -24.94 -6.45
N TYR A 304 -5.96 -23.84 -7.19
CA TYR A 304 -7.04 -22.87 -7.43
C TYR A 304 -8.15 -23.43 -8.31
N VAL A 305 -7.80 -24.18 -9.35
CA VAL A 305 -8.80 -24.73 -10.29
C VAL A 305 -9.24 -26.15 -9.97
N GLY A 306 -8.40 -26.94 -9.31
CA GLY A 306 -8.67 -28.35 -8.99
C GLY A 306 -9.01 -28.62 -7.53
N GLY A 307 -8.71 -27.70 -6.63
CA GLY A 307 -8.94 -27.81 -5.18
C GLY A 307 -10.28 -27.26 -4.71
N PRO A 308 -10.41 -26.92 -3.41
CA PRO A 308 -11.62 -26.35 -2.84
C PRO A 308 -12.05 -25.05 -3.52
N LYS A 309 -13.37 -24.87 -3.70
CA LYS A 309 -13.96 -23.68 -4.32
C LYS A 309 -14.22 -22.57 -3.28
N ASP A 310 -13.19 -22.25 -2.51
CA ASP A 310 -13.20 -21.34 -1.37
C ASP A 310 -12.51 -20.00 -1.66
N LYS A 311 -12.24 -19.71 -2.94
CA LYS A 311 -11.46 -18.53 -3.36
C LYS A 311 -12.24 -17.63 -4.30
N PHE A 312 -11.93 -16.34 -4.21
CA PHE A 312 -12.30 -15.28 -5.13
C PHE A 312 -11.02 -14.61 -5.64
N LEU A 313 -10.82 -14.54 -6.95
CA LEU A 313 -9.58 -14.05 -7.54
C LEU A 313 -9.75 -12.64 -8.09
N ASN A 314 -8.95 -11.70 -7.62
CA ASN A 314 -8.78 -10.37 -8.22
C ASN A 314 -7.63 -10.44 -9.23
N LEU A 315 -7.95 -10.52 -10.50
CA LEU A 315 -6.97 -10.55 -11.60
C LEU A 315 -6.55 -9.12 -11.95
N VAL A 316 -5.34 -8.74 -11.56
CA VAL A 316 -4.81 -7.38 -11.77
C VAL A 316 -3.95 -7.38 -13.04
N TRP A 317 -4.38 -6.61 -14.01
CA TRP A 317 -3.75 -6.46 -15.33
C TRP A 317 -3.47 -4.99 -15.62
N ALA A 318 -2.45 -4.73 -16.43
CA ALA A 318 -2.19 -3.43 -17.04
C ALA A 318 -1.58 -3.62 -18.43
N ASP A 319 -1.83 -2.70 -19.33
CA ASP A 319 -1.11 -2.67 -20.59
C ASP A 319 0.40 -2.46 -20.35
N SER A 320 1.21 -3.18 -21.10
CA SER A 320 2.65 -3.15 -20.97
C SER A 320 3.33 -2.65 -22.26
N LYS A 321 4.51 -2.07 -22.10
CA LYS A 321 5.39 -1.69 -23.21
C LYS A 321 6.65 -2.53 -23.15
N GLY A 322 7.24 -2.83 -24.30
CA GLY A 322 8.48 -3.60 -24.36
C GLY A 322 8.48 -4.60 -25.51
N ASP A 323 9.05 -5.77 -25.29
CA ASP A 323 9.13 -6.83 -26.30
C ASP A 323 7.74 -7.31 -26.73
N LYS A 324 7.45 -7.22 -28.03
CA LYS A 324 6.12 -7.51 -28.57
C LYS A 324 5.73 -8.98 -28.40
N GLN A 325 6.69 -9.90 -28.45
CA GLN A 325 6.39 -11.33 -28.28
C GLN A 325 6.08 -11.64 -26.81
N ALA A 326 6.81 -11.02 -25.88
CA ALA A 326 6.53 -11.14 -24.45
C ALA A 326 5.14 -10.57 -24.09
N ILE A 327 4.77 -9.42 -24.63
CA ILE A 327 3.43 -8.84 -24.46
C ILE A 327 2.36 -9.82 -24.95
N LYS A 328 2.46 -10.28 -26.18
CA LYS A 328 1.52 -11.25 -26.76
C LYS A 328 1.40 -12.53 -25.95
N ASN A 329 2.51 -13.04 -25.41
CA ASN A 329 2.51 -14.22 -24.57
C ASN A 329 1.76 -13.95 -23.25
N MET A 330 1.99 -12.82 -22.60
CA MET A 330 1.31 -12.46 -21.35
C MET A 330 -0.19 -12.22 -21.54
N GLU A 331 -0.59 -11.58 -22.63
CA GLU A 331 -2.01 -11.42 -23.01
C GLU A 331 -2.69 -12.77 -23.21
N ALA A 332 -2.03 -13.72 -23.91
CA ALA A 332 -2.55 -15.06 -24.09
C ALA A 332 -2.65 -15.84 -22.77
N ILE A 333 -1.66 -15.72 -21.89
CA ILE A 333 -1.67 -16.33 -20.55
C ILE A 333 -2.82 -15.75 -19.71
N TYR A 334 -2.97 -14.43 -19.68
CA TYR A 334 -4.05 -13.76 -18.98
C TYR A 334 -5.43 -14.23 -19.48
N GLY A 335 -5.62 -14.27 -20.80
CA GLY A 335 -6.83 -14.77 -21.43
C GLY A 335 -7.13 -16.25 -21.07
N ALA A 336 -6.10 -17.09 -21.08
CA ALA A 336 -6.23 -18.50 -20.72
C ALA A 336 -6.57 -18.71 -19.24
N VAL A 337 -5.99 -17.90 -18.34
CA VAL A 337 -6.33 -17.93 -16.90
C VAL A 337 -7.80 -17.58 -16.69
N LYS A 338 -8.31 -16.53 -17.32
CA LYS A 338 -9.72 -16.14 -17.25
C LYS A 338 -10.64 -17.24 -17.75
N ALA A 339 -10.37 -17.77 -18.94
CA ALA A 339 -11.18 -18.83 -19.53
C ALA A 339 -11.20 -20.09 -18.64
N THR A 340 -10.03 -20.50 -18.15
CA THR A 340 -9.93 -21.71 -17.29
C THR A 340 -10.61 -21.49 -15.93
N ALA A 341 -10.46 -20.31 -15.32
CA ALA A 341 -11.18 -19.97 -14.09
C ALA A 341 -12.70 -20.09 -14.28
N GLN A 342 -13.21 -19.51 -15.37
CA GLN A 342 -14.64 -19.59 -15.72
C GLN A 342 -15.11 -21.05 -15.94
N GLU A 343 -14.38 -21.82 -16.74
CA GLU A 343 -14.69 -23.24 -17.00
C GLU A 343 -14.70 -24.09 -15.73
N LYS A 344 -13.81 -23.79 -14.79
CA LYS A 344 -13.66 -24.48 -13.51
C LYS A 344 -14.55 -23.93 -12.40
N GLY A 345 -15.36 -22.91 -12.67
CA GLY A 345 -16.27 -22.29 -11.70
C GLY A 345 -15.53 -21.56 -10.58
N VAL A 346 -14.35 -21.01 -10.84
CA VAL A 346 -13.62 -20.14 -9.90
C VAL A 346 -14.03 -18.71 -10.19
N PRO A 347 -14.65 -17.98 -9.25
CA PRO A 347 -15.10 -16.61 -9.47
C PRO A 347 -13.92 -15.65 -9.57
N THR A 348 -14.03 -14.70 -10.50
CA THR A 348 -13.00 -13.68 -10.73
C THR A 348 -13.58 -12.28 -10.82
N LEU A 349 -12.78 -11.32 -10.34
CA LEU A 349 -12.89 -9.90 -10.60
C LEU A 349 -11.67 -9.49 -11.41
N GLU A 350 -11.86 -8.82 -12.53
CA GLU A 350 -10.75 -8.32 -13.35
C GLU A 350 -10.57 -6.82 -13.07
N LEU A 351 -9.36 -6.45 -12.68
CA LEU A 351 -8.94 -5.06 -12.44
C LEU A 351 -7.91 -4.67 -13.50
N GLU A 352 -8.32 -3.86 -14.46
CA GLU A 352 -7.45 -3.30 -15.49
C GLU A 352 -6.98 -1.92 -15.02
N LEU A 353 -5.71 -1.81 -14.64
CA LEU A 353 -5.10 -0.54 -14.25
C LEU A 353 -5.05 0.39 -15.48
N LEU A 354 -5.10 1.70 -15.24
CA LEU A 354 -4.92 2.70 -16.29
C LEU A 354 -3.55 2.51 -16.97
N ASP A 355 -2.52 2.42 -16.15
CA ASP A 355 -1.15 2.07 -16.52
C ASP A 355 -0.38 1.59 -15.29
N LYS A 356 0.89 1.20 -15.48
CA LYS A 356 1.83 0.86 -14.39
C LYS A 356 2.71 2.04 -13.99
N LYS A 357 2.22 3.26 -14.14
CA LYS A 357 2.89 4.51 -13.77
C LYS A 357 2.21 5.14 -12.57
N GLU A 358 2.71 6.29 -12.19
CA GLU A 358 2.29 7.01 -10.99
C GLU A 358 0.77 7.21 -10.92
N GLU A 359 0.13 7.60 -12.03
CA GLU A 359 -1.30 7.89 -12.06
C GLU A 359 -2.14 6.63 -11.88
N GLY A 360 -1.84 5.57 -12.62
CA GLY A 360 -2.54 4.28 -12.45
C GLY A 360 -2.29 3.63 -11.09
N LEU A 361 -1.09 3.78 -10.53
CA LEU A 361 -0.77 3.31 -9.17
C LEU A 361 -1.51 4.12 -8.11
N GLY A 362 -1.59 5.44 -8.25
CA GLY A 362 -2.37 6.31 -7.37
C GLY A 362 -3.86 5.98 -7.37
N GLU A 363 -4.43 5.75 -8.58
CA GLU A 363 -5.81 5.24 -8.72
C GLU A 363 -6.01 3.94 -7.93
N PHE A 364 -5.12 2.95 -8.10
CA PHE A 364 -5.24 1.66 -7.43
C PHE A 364 -5.11 1.76 -5.90
N MET A 365 -4.14 2.56 -5.40
CA MET A 365 -3.98 2.75 -3.96
C MET A 365 -5.24 3.35 -3.33
N GLN A 366 -5.77 4.41 -3.92
CA GLN A 366 -6.98 5.05 -3.40
C GLN A 366 -8.22 4.16 -3.55
N PHE A 367 -8.33 3.43 -4.67
CA PHE A 367 -9.38 2.43 -4.88
C PHE A 367 -9.44 1.42 -3.72
N LYS A 368 -8.30 0.83 -3.36
CA LYS A 368 -8.23 -0.18 -2.31
C LYS A 368 -8.44 0.40 -0.90
N MET A 369 -8.02 1.64 -0.66
CA MET A 369 -8.28 2.30 0.63
C MET A 369 -9.77 2.58 0.83
N ILE A 370 -10.48 3.06 -0.19
CA ILE A 370 -11.93 3.29 -0.12
C ILE A 370 -12.70 1.96 -0.07
N GLU A 371 -12.29 0.96 -0.83
CA GLU A 371 -12.85 -0.40 -0.77
C GLU A 371 -12.84 -0.95 0.67
N MET A 372 -11.76 -0.72 1.44
CA MET A 372 -11.69 -1.16 2.84
C MET A 372 -12.66 -0.42 3.74
N MET A 373 -12.95 0.85 3.49
CA MET A 373 -13.98 1.60 4.22
C MET A 373 -15.36 0.98 3.99
N PHE A 374 -15.69 0.66 2.74
CA PHE A 374 -16.95 -0.02 2.40
C PHE A 374 -17.03 -1.44 2.95
N LEU A 375 -15.95 -2.22 2.85
CA LEU A 375 -15.91 -3.56 3.44
C LEU A 375 -16.07 -3.52 4.96
N GLY A 376 -15.42 -2.58 5.65
CA GLY A 376 -15.62 -2.38 7.09
C GLY A 376 -17.07 -2.12 7.45
N ASN A 377 -17.76 -1.32 6.66
CA ASN A 377 -19.20 -1.05 6.85
C ASN A 377 -20.04 -2.31 6.59
N LEU A 378 -19.83 -3.04 5.49
CA LEU A 378 -20.56 -4.27 5.18
C LEU A 378 -20.31 -5.39 6.19
N PHE A 379 -19.10 -5.49 6.74
CA PHE A 379 -18.78 -6.46 7.79
C PHE A 379 -19.21 -6.00 9.19
N ASP A 380 -19.66 -4.74 9.33
CA ASP A 380 -19.92 -4.13 10.62
C ASP A 380 -18.73 -4.28 11.58
N VAL A 381 -17.56 -3.78 11.12
CA VAL A 381 -16.31 -3.73 11.89
C VAL A 381 -15.62 -2.37 11.69
N ASN A 382 -14.83 -1.94 12.67
CA ASN A 382 -14.01 -0.75 12.51
C ASN A 382 -12.80 -1.03 11.60
N ALA A 383 -12.80 -0.48 10.38
CA ALA A 383 -11.72 -0.68 9.40
C ALA A 383 -10.38 -0.02 9.79
N PHE A 384 -10.34 0.82 10.82
CA PHE A 384 -9.20 1.70 11.11
C PHE A 384 -8.37 1.31 12.34
N ASP A 385 -8.87 0.43 13.19
CA ASP A 385 -8.14 -0.10 14.35
C ASP A 385 -7.57 -1.51 14.08
N GLN A 386 -6.80 -2.04 15.02
CA GLN A 386 -6.22 -3.39 14.97
C GLN A 386 -5.93 -3.89 16.42
N PRO A 387 -6.98 -4.14 17.24
CA PRO A 387 -6.79 -4.44 18.66
C PRO A 387 -5.96 -5.70 18.92
N ASP A 388 -6.09 -6.74 18.08
CA ASP A 388 -5.42 -8.03 18.29
C ASP A 388 -3.91 -7.98 18.03
N VAL A 389 -3.42 -6.97 17.30
CA VAL A 389 -1.98 -6.77 17.05
C VAL A 389 -1.23 -6.34 18.32
N GLU A 390 -1.90 -5.74 19.30
CA GLU A 390 -1.24 -5.27 20.53
C GLU A 390 -0.76 -6.42 21.43
N GLY A 391 -1.43 -7.58 21.39
CA GLY A 391 -1.10 -8.72 22.24
C GLY A 391 0.36 -9.22 22.07
N TYR A 392 0.82 -9.41 20.83
CA TYR A 392 2.20 -9.85 20.60
C TYR A 392 3.23 -8.77 20.96
N LYS A 393 2.91 -7.49 20.78
CA LYS A 393 3.81 -6.38 21.12
C LYS A 393 4.06 -6.30 22.63
N ILE A 394 3.01 -6.48 23.44
CA ILE A 394 3.12 -6.53 24.90
C ILE A 394 4.02 -7.69 25.30
N LYS A 395 3.77 -8.91 24.80
CA LYS A 395 4.57 -10.08 25.11
C LYS A 395 6.04 -9.94 24.69
N THR A 396 6.29 -9.32 23.53
CA THR A 396 7.65 -9.04 23.06
C THR A 396 8.40 -8.14 24.05
N LYS A 397 7.75 -7.07 24.55
CA LYS A 397 8.35 -6.19 25.57
C LYS A 397 8.64 -6.91 26.89
N GLU A 398 7.73 -7.77 27.34
CA GLU A 398 7.91 -8.58 28.55
C GLU A 398 9.13 -9.51 28.42
N LEU A 399 9.26 -10.21 27.28
CA LEU A 399 10.40 -11.10 27.01
C LEU A 399 11.74 -10.34 26.94
N LEU A 400 11.76 -9.15 26.34
CA LEU A 400 12.97 -8.32 26.27
C LEU A 400 13.37 -7.76 27.65
N SER A 401 12.41 -7.49 28.53
CA SER A 401 12.69 -6.99 29.88
C SER A 401 13.09 -8.09 30.87
N SER A 402 12.87 -9.36 30.52
CA SER A 402 13.17 -10.51 31.36
C SER A 402 14.59 -11.10 31.10
N ASN A 403 15.28 -10.63 30.07
CA ASN A 403 16.64 -10.95 29.69
C ASN A 403 17.61 -9.80 30.01
#